data_b8f911580bcbeadb5257c6570413941b
#
_entry.id   b8f911580bcbeadb5257c6570413941b
#
_cell.length_a   1.000
_cell.length_b   1.000
_cell.length_c   1.000
_cell.angle_alpha   90.00
_cell.angle_beta   90.00
_cell.angle_gamma   90.00
#
_symmetry.space_group_name_H-M   'P 1'
#
loop_
_entity.id
_entity.type
_entity.pdbx_description
1 polymer ?
#
loop_
_entity_poly.entity_id
_entity_poly.type
_entity_poly.pdbx_seq_one_letter_code
_entity_poly.pdbx_strand_id
1 'polypeptide(L)'
;VQLAERQKKIITNGYIPSLSLTGSWRYAAYTDKGYHWFHSGPSNQWFRSYGVGLTLRIPIFDGLDKTYKIKKAMIDIENKRLAWEDARKNLQTQYLNAVNDLMNNQRNFKKQKDNYLLAEDVYAVTSDRYREGIASMTEVLQDEMQMSEAQNNYISAHYNYRVTNLMLLKLTGQ
;
A
#
# COMPACT_ATOMS: atom_id res chain seq x y z
N VAL A 1 -3.43 2.24 14.51
CA VAL A 1 -3.99 2.58 15.82
C VAL A 1 -3.90 1.40 16.77
N GLN A 2 -4.55 0.27 16.52
CA GLN A 2 -4.56 -0.92 17.40
C GLN A 2 -3.17 -1.41 17.82
N LEU A 3 -2.18 -1.39 16.91
CA LEU A 3 -0.80 -1.77 17.24
C LEU A 3 -0.18 -0.83 18.28
N ALA A 4 -0.39 0.48 18.13
CA ALA A 4 0.11 1.49 19.07
C ALA A 4 -0.56 1.36 20.45
N GLU A 5 -1.86 1.05 20.50
CA GLU A 5 -2.58 0.77 21.75
C GLU A 5 -2.02 -0.48 22.46
N ARG A 6 -1.71 -1.54 21.71
CA ARG A 6 -1.05 -2.74 22.26
C ARG A 6 0.35 -2.43 22.78
N GLN A 7 1.13 -1.60 22.09
CA GLN A 7 2.44 -1.16 22.55
C GLN A 7 2.35 -0.35 23.87
N LYS A 8 1.38 0.57 23.99
CA LYS A 8 1.11 1.26 25.25
C LYS A 8 0.81 0.27 26.38
N LYS A 9 -0.03 -0.75 26.12
CA LYS A 9 -0.37 -1.79 27.11
C LYS A 9 0.86 -2.59 27.56
N ILE A 10 1.79 -2.90 26.65
CA ILE A 10 3.06 -3.58 26.99
C ILE A 10 3.89 -2.72 27.93
N ILE A 11 4.01 -1.41 27.66
CA ILE A 11 4.74 -0.47 28.53
C ILE A 11 4.08 -0.40 29.92
N THR A 12 2.75 -0.33 29.98
CA THR A 12 1.99 -0.30 31.23
C THR A 12 2.18 -1.58 32.03
N ASN A 13 2.20 -2.74 31.35
CA ASN A 13 2.44 -4.04 31.99
C ASN A 13 3.85 -4.15 32.61
N GLY A 14 4.79 -3.28 32.20
CA GLY A 14 6.12 -3.22 32.82
C GLY A 14 6.14 -2.79 34.30
N TYR A 15 5.02 -2.37 34.88
CA TYR A 15 4.87 -2.16 36.33
C TYR A 15 4.57 -3.48 37.09
N ILE A 16 4.17 -4.54 36.37
CA ILE A 16 3.85 -5.84 36.99
C ILE A 16 5.16 -6.57 37.33
N PRO A 17 5.27 -7.19 38.52
CA PRO A 17 6.40 -8.06 38.84
C PRO A 17 6.58 -9.16 37.81
N SER A 18 7.83 -9.41 37.40
CA SER A 18 8.18 -10.50 36.49
C SER A 18 8.83 -11.65 37.26
N LEU A 19 8.36 -12.87 36.98
CA LEU A 19 8.92 -14.10 37.50
C LEU A 19 9.56 -14.86 36.35
N SER A 20 10.86 -15.18 36.47
CA SER A 20 11.59 -15.97 35.48
C SER A 20 12.17 -17.22 36.09
N LEU A 21 11.97 -18.35 35.43
CA LEU A 21 12.61 -19.62 35.73
C LEU A 21 13.74 -19.86 34.75
N THR A 22 14.94 -20.05 35.23
CA THR A 22 16.13 -20.34 34.42
C THR A 22 16.66 -21.73 34.73
N GLY A 23 16.90 -22.53 33.69
CA GLY A 23 17.56 -23.81 33.81
C GLY A 23 18.87 -23.75 33.03
N SER A 24 19.97 -24.17 33.64
CA SER A 24 21.26 -24.28 32.96
C SER A 24 21.81 -25.67 33.08
N TRP A 25 22.32 -26.20 32.01
CA TRP A 25 23.07 -27.44 31.97
C TRP A 25 24.39 -27.16 31.26
N ARG A 26 25.49 -27.49 31.93
CA ARG A 26 26.84 -27.28 31.43
C ARG A 26 27.65 -28.56 31.57
N TYR A 27 28.37 -28.88 30.53
CA TYR A 27 29.36 -29.91 30.52
C TYR A 27 30.74 -29.25 30.32
N ALA A 28 31.62 -29.39 31.29
CA ALA A 28 32.91 -28.71 31.26
C ALA A 28 34.02 -29.69 31.62
N ALA A 29 35.20 -29.47 31.03
CA ALA A 29 36.40 -30.19 31.29
C ALA A 29 37.48 -29.26 31.84
N TYR A 30 38.15 -29.70 32.91
CA TYR A 30 39.40 -29.10 33.35
C TYR A 30 40.57 -29.95 32.89
N THR A 31 41.59 -29.31 32.35
CA THR A 31 42.84 -29.98 31.93
C THR A 31 44.03 -29.19 32.50
N ASP A 32 44.95 -29.91 33.14
CA ASP A 32 46.18 -29.30 33.69
C ASP A 32 47.26 -29.06 32.64
N LYS A 33 47.16 -29.72 31.47
CA LYS A 33 48.15 -29.57 30.39
C LYS A 33 47.41 -29.29 29.10
N GLY A 34 47.55 -28.09 28.57
CA GLY A 34 46.89 -27.62 27.35
C GLY A 34 47.03 -28.57 26.17
N TYR A 35 46.00 -28.60 25.30
CA TYR A 35 45.90 -29.25 23.97
C TYR A 35 45.32 -30.66 23.85
N HIS A 36 44.90 -31.35 24.90
CA HIS A 36 44.29 -32.68 24.77
C HIS A 36 42.84 -32.73 25.25
N TRP A 37 41.97 -31.92 24.66
CA TRP A 37 40.57 -31.74 25.06
C TRP A 37 39.70 -33.01 24.98
N PHE A 38 40.07 -33.96 24.13
CA PHE A 38 39.24 -35.15 23.86
C PHE A 38 39.83 -36.45 24.43
N HIS A 39 40.92 -36.40 25.19
CA HIS A 39 41.48 -37.57 25.83
C HIS A 39 40.97 -37.75 27.26
N SER A 40 40.40 -38.92 27.55
CA SER A 40 40.03 -39.31 28.91
C SER A 40 41.25 -39.84 29.60
N GLY A 41 41.83 -39.06 30.52
CA GLY A 41 43.00 -39.46 31.31
C GLY A 41 43.01 -38.72 32.66
N PRO A 42 43.91 -39.06 33.55
CA PRO A 42 43.98 -38.47 34.89
C PRO A 42 44.23 -36.96 34.90
N SER A 43 44.63 -36.38 33.75
CA SER A 43 44.80 -34.94 33.58
C SER A 43 43.57 -34.19 33.11
N ASN A 44 42.50 -34.88 32.66
CA ASN A 44 41.28 -34.29 32.16
C ASN A 44 40.10 -34.76 33.02
N GLN A 45 39.54 -33.85 33.78
CA GLN A 45 38.34 -34.12 34.56
C GLN A 45 37.15 -33.49 33.90
N TRP A 46 36.22 -34.32 33.46
CA TRP A 46 34.93 -33.90 32.89
C TRP A 46 33.88 -33.90 34.00
N PHE A 47 33.19 -32.78 34.17
CA PHE A 47 32.07 -32.70 35.13
C PHE A 47 30.85 -32.05 34.48
N ARG A 48 29.74 -32.50 34.93
CA ARG A 48 28.42 -31.96 34.57
C ARG A 48 27.97 -31.05 35.71
N SER A 49 27.50 -29.87 35.36
CA SER A 49 26.81 -29.01 36.31
C SER A 49 25.43 -28.67 35.78
N TYR A 50 24.48 -28.66 36.62
CA TYR A 50 23.12 -28.20 36.36
C TYR A 50 22.73 -27.22 37.45
N GLY A 51 21.99 -26.18 37.01
CA GLY A 51 21.46 -25.17 37.91
C GLY A 51 20.03 -24.84 37.55
N VAL A 52 19.18 -24.67 38.55
CA VAL A 52 17.83 -24.14 38.38
C VAL A 52 17.76 -22.87 39.22
N GLY A 53 17.33 -21.78 38.59
CA GLY A 53 17.17 -20.49 39.26
C GLY A 53 15.76 -19.95 39.07
N LEU A 54 15.18 -19.41 40.14
CA LEU A 54 13.94 -18.67 40.13
C LEU A 54 14.25 -17.20 40.49
N THR A 55 13.93 -16.27 39.59
CA THR A 55 14.19 -14.84 39.78
C THR A 55 12.89 -14.08 39.74
N LEU A 56 12.54 -13.44 40.86
CA LEU A 56 11.43 -12.49 40.97
C LEU A 56 11.99 -11.06 40.88
N ARG A 57 11.54 -10.30 39.87
CA ARG A 57 11.92 -8.90 39.71
C ARG A 57 10.70 -8.00 39.95
N ILE A 58 10.77 -7.18 40.96
CA ILE A 58 9.74 -6.22 41.35
C ILE A 58 10.29 -4.81 41.09
N PRO A 59 9.80 -4.04 40.09
CA PRO A 59 10.23 -2.66 39.88
C PRO A 59 9.59 -1.74 40.90
N ILE A 60 10.37 -1.24 41.87
CA ILE A 60 9.90 -0.34 42.93
C ILE A 60 9.92 1.12 42.46
N PHE A 61 11.01 1.54 41.83
CA PHE A 61 11.19 2.90 41.32
C PHE A 61 12.07 2.87 40.04
N ASP A 62 11.65 3.58 39.00
CA ASP A 62 12.35 3.63 37.72
C ASP A 62 12.66 5.06 37.25
N GLY A 63 12.68 6.04 38.20
CA GLY A 63 12.94 7.43 37.84
C GLY A 63 11.88 8.08 36.94
N LEU A 64 10.63 7.58 36.95
CA LEU A 64 9.51 8.02 36.09
C LEU A 64 9.67 7.67 34.61
N ASP A 65 10.66 6.86 34.24
CA ASP A 65 10.90 6.46 32.84
C ASP A 65 9.64 5.85 32.19
N LYS A 66 8.96 4.93 32.89
CA LYS A 66 7.72 4.33 32.38
C LYS A 66 6.60 5.33 32.21
N THR A 67 6.49 6.30 33.12
CA THR A 67 5.48 7.37 33.04
C THR A 67 5.66 8.20 31.78
N TYR A 68 6.90 8.61 31.47
CA TYR A 68 7.20 9.35 30.24
C TYR A 68 7.03 8.49 29.01
N LYS A 69 7.39 7.21 29.05
CA LYS A 69 7.14 6.25 27.95
C LYS A 69 5.65 6.07 27.67
N ILE A 70 4.82 6.01 28.70
CA ILE A 70 3.35 5.94 28.53
C ILE A 70 2.81 7.24 27.90
N LYS A 71 3.25 8.41 28.36
CA LYS A 71 2.87 9.69 27.76
C LYS A 71 3.27 9.76 26.28
N LYS A 72 4.50 9.37 25.96
CA LYS A 72 4.98 9.29 24.57
C LYS A 72 4.13 8.34 23.73
N ALA A 73 3.79 7.17 24.27
CA ALA A 73 2.92 6.21 23.58
C ALA A 73 1.50 6.75 23.36
N MET A 74 0.97 7.57 24.29
CA MET A 74 -0.32 8.25 24.11
C MET A 74 -0.29 9.24 22.93
N ILE A 75 0.77 10.05 22.85
CA ILE A 75 0.97 10.98 21.73
C ILE A 75 1.11 10.22 20.41
N ASP A 76 1.83 9.10 20.40
CA ASP A 76 1.97 8.27 19.19
C ASP A 76 0.63 7.69 18.75
N ILE A 77 -0.21 7.23 19.68
CA ILE A 77 -1.59 6.76 19.36
C ILE A 77 -2.38 7.89 18.71
N GLU A 78 -2.34 9.11 19.26
CA GLU A 78 -3.06 10.25 18.71
C GLU A 78 -2.55 10.62 17.32
N ASN A 79 -1.22 10.66 17.11
CA ASN A 79 -0.62 10.89 15.79
C ASN A 79 -1.06 9.82 14.76
N LYS A 80 -1.11 8.55 15.17
CA LYS A 80 -1.59 7.46 14.30
C LYS A 80 -3.08 7.58 13.99
N ARG A 81 -3.87 8.09 14.93
CA ARG A 81 -5.29 8.36 14.72
C ARG A 81 -5.50 9.49 13.71
N LEU A 82 -4.82 10.61 13.89
CA LEU A 82 -4.87 11.74 12.97
C LEU A 82 -4.42 11.32 11.55
N ALA A 83 -3.31 10.60 11.44
CA ALA A 83 -2.83 10.08 10.16
C ALA A 83 -3.85 9.13 9.48
N TRP A 84 -4.57 8.33 10.26
CA TRP A 84 -5.64 7.48 9.74
C TRP A 84 -6.84 8.30 9.24
N GLU A 85 -7.24 9.34 9.98
CA GLU A 85 -8.32 10.24 9.58
C GLU A 85 -7.98 11.01 8.29
N ASP A 86 -6.74 11.49 8.17
CA ASP A 86 -6.24 12.16 6.96
C ASP A 86 -6.19 11.20 5.76
N ALA A 87 -5.70 9.99 5.95
CA ALA A 87 -5.70 8.97 4.90
C ALA A 87 -7.12 8.65 4.43
N ARG A 88 -8.08 8.55 5.36
CA ARG A 88 -9.50 8.32 5.04
C ARG A 88 -10.10 9.47 4.23
N LYS A 89 -9.85 10.73 4.65
CA LYS A 89 -10.34 11.92 3.93
C LYS A 89 -9.74 12.01 2.52
N ASN A 90 -8.43 11.75 2.41
CA ASN A 90 -7.74 11.75 1.12
C ASN A 90 -8.31 10.67 0.18
N LEU A 91 -8.55 9.47 0.68
CA LEU A 91 -9.16 8.40 -0.12
C LEU A 91 -10.58 8.75 -0.56
N GLN A 92 -11.38 9.35 0.32
CA GLN A 92 -12.73 9.82 -0.02
C GLN A 92 -12.70 10.89 -1.11
N THR A 93 -11.78 11.84 -1.04
CA THR A 93 -11.59 12.87 -2.07
C THR A 93 -11.16 12.26 -3.40
N GLN A 94 -10.21 11.33 -3.39
CA GLN A 94 -9.77 10.62 -4.59
C GLN A 94 -10.91 9.83 -5.24
N TYR A 95 -11.74 9.17 -4.43
CA TYR A 95 -12.91 8.45 -4.92
C TYR A 95 -13.92 9.39 -5.60
N LEU A 96 -14.26 10.51 -4.95
CA LEU A 96 -15.19 11.48 -5.52
C LEU A 96 -14.66 12.09 -6.83
N ASN A 97 -13.37 12.42 -6.87
CA ASN A 97 -12.74 12.90 -8.10
C ASN A 97 -12.77 11.86 -9.21
N ALA A 98 -12.44 10.61 -8.90
CA ALA A 98 -12.48 9.52 -9.88
C ALA A 98 -13.89 9.27 -10.44
N VAL A 99 -14.93 9.37 -9.61
CA VAL A 99 -16.34 9.28 -10.05
C VAL A 99 -16.69 10.43 -10.98
N ASN A 100 -16.33 11.67 -10.63
CA ASN A 100 -16.58 12.85 -11.46
C ASN A 100 -15.83 12.76 -12.81
N ASP A 101 -14.57 12.32 -12.79
CA ASP A 101 -13.79 12.13 -14.01
C ASP A 101 -14.39 11.04 -14.89
N LEU A 102 -14.88 9.94 -14.32
CA LEU A 102 -15.58 8.89 -15.07
C LEU A 102 -16.84 9.44 -15.75
N MET A 103 -17.65 10.19 -15.01
CA MET A 103 -18.88 10.79 -15.57
C MET A 103 -18.57 11.78 -16.71
N ASN A 104 -17.54 12.60 -16.56
CA ASN A 104 -17.14 13.57 -17.57
C ASN A 104 -16.57 12.87 -18.82
N ASN A 105 -15.69 11.88 -18.63
CA ASN A 105 -15.13 11.10 -19.74
C ASN A 105 -16.19 10.26 -20.45
N GLN A 106 -17.20 9.74 -19.74
CA GLN A 106 -18.32 9.04 -20.36
C GLN A 106 -19.17 9.97 -21.26
N ARG A 107 -19.46 11.18 -20.77
CA ARG A 107 -20.17 12.20 -21.57
C ARG A 107 -19.37 12.60 -22.80
N ASN A 108 -18.08 12.84 -22.60
CA ASN A 108 -17.18 13.21 -23.72
C ASN A 108 -17.08 12.08 -24.74
N PHE A 109 -16.92 10.83 -24.29
CA PHE A 109 -16.90 9.66 -25.17
C PHE A 109 -18.18 9.58 -26.01
N LYS A 110 -19.35 9.75 -25.39
CA LYS A 110 -20.63 9.76 -26.13
C LYS A 110 -20.67 10.87 -27.17
N LYS A 111 -20.31 12.10 -26.78
CA LYS A 111 -20.28 13.26 -27.67
C LYS A 111 -19.33 13.05 -28.86
N GLN A 112 -18.12 12.53 -28.62
CA GLN A 112 -17.16 12.29 -29.69
C GLN A 112 -17.58 11.15 -30.62
N LYS A 113 -18.29 10.14 -30.08
CA LYS A 113 -18.90 9.09 -30.89
C LYS A 113 -19.96 9.66 -31.83
N ASP A 114 -20.86 10.49 -31.31
CA ASP A 114 -21.91 11.11 -32.11
C ASP A 114 -21.34 12.04 -33.19
N ASN A 115 -20.27 12.80 -32.85
CA ASN A 115 -19.55 13.64 -33.83
C ASN A 115 -18.88 12.81 -34.93
N TYR A 116 -18.25 11.69 -34.58
CA TYR A 116 -17.64 10.80 -35.58
C TYR A 116 -18.68 10.23 -36.53
N LEU A 117 -19.81 9.73 -36.02
CA LEU A 117 -20.88 9.21 -36.84
C LEU A 117 -21.45 10.27 -37.81
N LEU A 118 -21.61 11.52 -37.30
CA LEU A 118 -22.05 12.62 -38.16
C LEU A 118 -21.05 12.93 -39.28
N ALA A 119 -19.74 12.99 -38.92
CA ALA A 119 -18.70 13.24 -39.91
C ALA A 119 -18.60 12.11 -40.96
N GLU A 120 -18.82 10.86 -40.58
CA GLU A 120 -18.89 9.68 -41.47
C GLU A 120 -20.07 9.82 -42.44
N ASP A 121 -21.26 10.22 -41.93
CA ASP A 121 -22.44 10.45 -42.76
C ASP A 121 -22.22 11.58 -43.76
N VAL A 122 -21.63 12.71 -43.33
CA VAL A 122 -21.31 13.86 -44.19
C VAL A 122 -20.35 13.42 -45.32
N TYR A 123 -19.27 12.74 -44.97
CA TYR A 123 -18.30 12.24 -45.93
C TYR A 123 -18.96 11.30 -46.95
N ALA A 124 -19.80 10.38 -46.49
CA ALA A 124 -20.54 9.45 -47.40
C ALA A 124 -21.42 10.21 -48.37
N VAL A 125 -22.22 11.17 -47.91
CA VAL A 125 -23.09 12.00 -48.77
C VAL A 125 -22.29 12.79 -49.78
N THR A 126 -21.19 13.44 -49.36
CA THR A 126 -20.34 14.26 -50.25
C THR A 126 -19.62 13.38 -51.26
N SER A 127 -19.19 12.18 -50.86
CA SER A 127 -18.60 11.18 -51.78
C SER A 127 -19.58 10.72 -52.85
N ASP A 128 -20.85 10.49 -52.53
CA ASP A 128 -21.88 10.11 -53.47
C ASP A 128 -22.21 11.30 -54.43
N ARG A 129 -22.35 12.52 -53.93
CA ARG A 129 -22.52 13.72 -54.74
C ARG A 129 -21.37 13.95 -55.70
N TYR A 130 -20.13 13.64 -55.30
CA TYR A 130 -18.97 13.69 -56.17
C TYR A 130 -19.07 12.69 -57.33
N ARG A 131 -19.49 11.46 -57.04
CA ARG A 131 -19.73 10.42 -58.09
C ARG A 131 -20.79 10.85 -59.09
N GLU A 132 -21.77 11.62 -58.63
CA GLU A 132 -22.82 12.19 -59.49
C GLU A 132 -22.39 13.47 -60.24
N GLY A 133 -21.13 13.96 -59.98
CA GLY A 133 -20.60 15.17 -60.60
C GLY A 133 -21.14 16.47 -60.00
N ILE A 134 -21.78 16.43 -58.82
CA ILE A 134 -22.40 17.56 -58.12
C ILE A 134 -21.44 18.23 -57.16
N ALA A 135 -20.55 17.46 -56.50
CA ALA A 135 -19.56 17.96 -55.53
C ALA A 135 -18.15 17.95 -56.15
N SER A 136 -17.26 18.80 -55.65
CA SER A 136 -15.85 18.85 -56.02
C SER A 136 -14.99 17.82 -55.24
N MET A 137 -13.85 17.43 -55.80
CA MET A 137 -12.87 16.58 -55.11
C MET A 137 -12.31 17.28 -53.86
N THR A 138 -12.21 18.60 -53.86
CA THR A 138 -11.76 19.38 -52.73
C THR A 138 -12.71 19.22 -51.52
N GLU A 139 -14.02 19.26 -51.77
CA GLU A 139 -15.04 19.01 -50.71
C GLU A 139 -14.92 17.60 -50.14
N VAL A 140 -14.75 16.58 -50.97
CA VAL A 140 -14.56 15.19 -50.50
C VAL A 140 -13.32 15.06 -49.59
N LEU A 141 -12.17 15.65 -50.04
CA LEU A 141 -10.95 15.60 -49.25
C LEU A 141 -11.08 16.36 -47.94
N GLN A 142 -11.82 17.47 -47.92
CA GLN A 142 -12.06 18.24 -46.70
C GLN A 142 -12.93 17.44 -45.70
N ASP A 143 -13.98 16.80 -46.18
CA ASP A 143 -14.86 15.98 -45.33
C ASP A 143 -14.17 14.68 -44.85
N GLU A 144 -13.27 14.11 -45.67
CA GLU A 144 -12.41 12.99 -45.26
C GLU A 144 -11.45 13.40 -44.11
N MET A 145 -10.85 14.56 -44.23
CA MET A 145 -9.99 15.09 -43.17
C MET A 145 -10.78 15.32 -41.87
N GLN A 146 -12.00 15.91 -41.96
CA GLN A 146 -12.86 16.13 -40.80
C GLN A 146 -13.31 14.82 -40.15
N MET A 147 -13.68 13.79 -40.97
CA MET A 147 -14.03 12.46 -40.50
C MET A 147 -12.82 11.81 -39.77
N SER A 148 -11.63 11.90 -40.36
CA SER A 148 -10.39 11.36 -39.73
C SER A 148 -10.06 12.03 -38.43
N GLU A 149 -10.23 13.37 -38.33
CA GLU A 149 -10.05 14.10 -37.07
C GLU A 149 -11.09 13.68 -36.02
N ALA A 150 -12.37 13.59 -36.41
CA ALA A 150 -13.43 13.14 -35.52
C ALA A 150 -13.19 11.69 -35.01
N GLN A 151 -12.69 10.82 -35.89
CA GLN A 151 -12.30 9.45 -35.51
C GLN A 151 -11.19 9.42 -34.48
N ASN A 152 -10.14 10.22 -34.66
CA ASN A 152 -9.04 10.33 -33.69
C ASN A 152 -9.52 10.84 -32.34
N ASN A 153 -10.41 11.83 -32.33
CA ASN A 153 -11.03 12.37 -31.13
C ASN A 153 -11.90 11.33 -30.42
N TYR A 154 -12.67 10.56 -31.16
CA TYR A 154 -13.46 9.43 -30.62
C TYR A 154 -12.58 8.35 -29.97
N ILE A 155 -11.51 7.91 -30.66
CA ILE A 155 -10.56 6.92 -30.14
C ILE A 155 -9.93 7.41 -28.84
N SER A 156 -9.47 8.68 -28.82
CA SER A 156 -8.87 9.29 -27.64
C SER A 156 -9.86 9.38 -26.47
N ALA A 157 -11.08 9.79 -26.72
CA ALA A 157 -12.14 9.85 -25.70
C ALA A 157 -12.51 8.44 -25.16
N HIS A 158 -12.56 7.45 -26.04
CA HIS A 158 -12.79 6.05 -25.65
C HIS A 158 -11.67 5.52 -24.74
N TYR A 159 -10.43 5.78 -25.11
CA TYR A 159 -9.27 5.42 -24.27
C TYR A 159 -9.34 6.06 -22.88
N ASN A 160 -9.57 7.38 -22.81
CA ASN A 160 -9.68 8.10 -21.55
C ASN A 160 -10.83 7.58 -20.67
N TYR A 161 -11.98 7.26 -21.24
CA TYR A 161 -13.09 6.63 -20.52
C TYR A 161 -12.68 5.27 -19.94
N ARG A 162 -11.98 4.44 -20.70
CA ARG A 162 -11.51 3.12 -20.25
C ARG A 162 -10.49 3.24 -19.12
N VAL A 163 -9.52 4.14 -19.24
CA VAL A 163 -8.50 4.37 -18.21
C VAL A 163 -9.15 4.84 -16.91
N THR A 164 -10.08 5.79 -16.99
CA THR A 164 -10.76 6.30 -15.78
C THR A 164 -11.62 5.22 -15.11
N ASN A 165 -12.27 4.37 -15.90
CA ASN A 165 -13.02 3.24 -15.36
C ASN A 165 -12.12 2.25 -14.61
N LEU A 166 -10.95 1.92 -15.16
CA LEU A 166 -9.97 1.05 -14.50
C LEU A 166 -9.40 1.70 -13.22
N MET A 167 -9.19 3.02 -13.21
CA MET A 167 -8.77 3.75 -12.01
C MET A 167 -9.80 3.63 -10.89
N LEU A 168 -11.10 3.76 -11.21
CA LEU A 168 -12.17 3.62 -10.24
C LEU A 168 -12.23 2.18 -9.69
N LEU A 169 -12.12 1.17 -10.54
CA LEU A 169 -12.09 -0.25 -10.12
C LEU A 169 -10.92 -0.51 -9.17
N LYS A 170 -9.73 0.02 -9.48
CA LYS A 170 -8.56 -0.07 -8.60
C LYS A 170 -8.79 0.58 -7.24
N LEU A 171 -9.45 1.74 -7.17
CA LEU A 171 -9.76 2.43 -5.92
C LEU A 171 -10.80 1.68 -5.07
N THR A 172 -11.70 0.93 -5.70
CA THR A 172 -12.73 0.12 -5.02
C THR A 172 -12.25 -1.28 -4.65
N GLY A 173 -11.03 -1.66 -5.06
CA GLY A 173 -10.44 -2.97 -4.73
C GLY A 173 -10.99 -4.12 -5.58
N GLN A 174 -11.54 -3.83 -6.74
CA GLN A 174 -12.03 -4.81 -7.74
C GLN A 174 -11.05 -5.00 -8.88
#